data_656607af7073c4428e7973bde2a07f42
#
_entry.id   656607af7073c4428e7973bde2a07f42
#
_cell.length_a   1.000
_cell.length_b   1.000
_cell.length_c   1.000
_cell.angle_alpha   90.00
_cell.angle_beta   90.00
_cell.angle_gamma   90.00
#
_symmetry.space_group_name_H-M   'P 1'
#
loop_
_entity.id
_entity.type
_entity.pdbx_description
1 polymer ?
#
loop_
_entity_poly.entity_id
_entity_poly.type
_entity_poly.pdbx_seq_one_letter_code
_entity_poly.pdbx_strand_id
1 'polypeptide(L)'
;RLCPIETPEGPNIGLISSLCVFAKINELGFIETPYRKVENGKVDLSDNGLIYLTAEEEEEKIIAQGNAPLNDDGTFVRNKVKSRQDADFPVVEPAEVDLMDVSPQQIASIAASLIPFLEHDDANRALMGSNMMRQAVPLLRSEAPIVGTGIERQLVRDSRTQITAEGDGVVDFVDATTIRILYDRTEDEEFVSFEPALKEYRIPKFRKTNQNMTIDLRPICDKGQRVKKGDILTEGYSTEKGELALGKNLLVAYMPWKGYNYEDAIVLNERVVREDLLTSVHVEEYSLEVRETKRGMEELTSDIPNVSEEATKDLDENGIVRIGARIEPGDIMIGKITPKGESDPSPEEKLLRAIFGDKAGDVKDASLKASPSLKGVVIDKKLFSRVIKNRSSKLADKALLPKIDDEFESKVADLKRILVKKLMILTEGKVSQGVKDYLGAEVIAKGSKFSASDFDSLDFTSIQLSNWTSDEHANGMIRDLVMNFIKKYKELDAELKRKKFAITIGDELPAGIIQMAKVYIAKKR
;
A
#
# COMPACT_ATOMS: atom_id res chain seq x y z
N ARG A 1 4.77 5.58 -25.73
CA ARG A 1 3.65 5.27 -24.81
C ARG A 1 3.81 3.90 -24.18
N LEU A 2 4.01 2.86 -24.99
CA LEU A 2 4.21 1.49 -24.54
C LEU A 2 5.66 1.06 -24.79
N CYS A 3 6.26 0.37 -23.82
CA CYS A 3 7.65 -0.10 -23.93
C CYS A 3 7.74 -1.27 -24.93
N PRO A 4 8.66 -1.23 -25.91
CA PRO A 4 8.85 -2.33 -26.84
C PRO A 4 9.64 -3.51 -26.26
N ILE A 5 10.31 -3.31 -25.13
CA ILE A 5 11.21 -4.30 -24.51
C ILE A 5 10.47 -5.14 -23.46
N GLU A 6 9.65 -4.50 -22.61
CA GLU A 6 8.97 -5.18 -21.51
C GLU A 6 7.68 -5.82 -21.97
N THR A 7 7.72 -7.11 -22.27
CA THR A 7 6.57 -7.94 -22.64
C THR A 7 6.81 -9.38 -22.15
N PRO A 8 5.78 -10.18 -21.86
CA PRO A 8 5.96 -11.59 -21.53
C PRO A 8 6.61 -12.36 -22.67
N GLU A 9 7.29 -13.45 -22.32
CA GLU A 9 7.74 -14.47 -23.28
C GLU A 9 6.61 -15.49 -23.50
N GLY A 10 6.51 -16.01 -24.73
CA GLY A 10 5.55 -17.06 -25.07
C GLY A 10 4.31 -16.56 -25.77
N PRO A 11 3.14 -17.21 -25.61
CA PRO A 11 1.93 -16.93 -26.44
C PRO A 11 1.40 -15.50 -26.30
N ASN A 12 1.66 -14.84 -25.19
CA ASN A 12 1.18 -13.49 -24.90
C ASN A 12 2.16 -12.38 -25.29
N ILE A 13 3.23 -12.69 -26.03
CA ILE A 13 4.20 -11.70 -26.48
C ILE A 13 3.54 -10.59 -27.29
N GLY A 14 3.82 -9.34 -26.92
CA GLY A 14 3.25 -8.15 -27.57
C GLY A 14 1.80 -7.83 -27.21
N LEU A 15 1.05 -8.76 -26.61
CA LEU A 15 -0.34 -8.54 -26.20
C LEU A 15 -0.43 -7.91 -24.80
N ILE A 16 0.51 -8.20 -23.93
CA ILE A 16 0.63 -7.60 -22.60
C ILE A 16 1.85 -6.68 -22.65
N SER A 17 1.63 -5.39 -22.45
CA SER A 17 2.65 -4.36 -22.54
C SER A 17 2.65 -3.48 -21.29
N SER A 18 3.77 -2.81 -21.05
CA SER A 18 3.94 -1.88 -19.93
C SER A 18 4.02 -0.44 -20.43
N LEU A 19 3.49 0.50 -19.67
CA LEU A 19 3.62 1.92 -19.95
C LEU A 19 5.08 2.37 -19.85
N CYS A 20 5.47 3.31 -20.71
CA CYS A 20 6.74 3.99 -20.58
C CYS A 20 6.76 4.90 -19.34
N VAL A 21 7.97 5.25 -18.87
CA VAL A 21 8.19 6.02 -17.63
C VAL A 21 7.45 7.36 -17.64
N PHE A 22 7.40 8.05 -18.78
CA PHE A 22 6.78 9.37 -18.91
C PHE A 22 5.32 9.32 -19.36
N ALA A 23 4.77 8.16 -19.69
CA ALA A 23 3.39 8.03 -20.14
C ALA A 23 2.41 8.24 -18.99
N LYS A 24 1.32 8.92 -19.28
CA LYS A 24 0.18 9.16 -18.37
C LYS A 24 -1.12 8.70 -19.01
N ILE A 25 -2.13 8.47 -18.18
CA ILE A 25 -3.49 8.21 -18.63
C ILE A 25 -4.31 9.46 -18.33
N ASN A 26 -4.99 10.02 -19.34
CA ASN A 26 -5.85 11.18 -19.17
C ASN A 26 -7.21 10.80 -18.54
N GLU A 27 -8.04 11.79 -18.24
CA GLU A 27 -9.37 11.59 -17.62
C GLU A 27 -10.32 10.76 -18.49
N LEU A 28 -10.11 10.73 -19.81
CA LEU A 28 -10.88 9.96 -20.76
C LEU A 28 -10.37 8.51 -20.95
N GLY A 29 -9.22 8.17 -20.34
CA GLY A 29 -8.62 6.83 -20.42
C GLY A 29 -7.62 6.64 -21.55
N PHE A 30 -7.26 7.69 -22.31
CA PHE A 30 -6.22 7.62 -23.35
C PHE A 30 -4.82 7.80 -22.77
N ILE A 31 -3.84 7.14 -23.40
CA ILE A 31 -2.44 7.24 -23.02
C ILE A 31 -1.81 8.47 -23.69
N GLU A 32 -1.28 9.37 -22.90
CA GLU A 32 -0.56 10.56 -23.32
C GLU A 32 0.92 10.44 -23.00
N THR A 33 1.75 11.11 -23.82
CA THR A 33 3.19 11.21 -23.58
C THR A 33 3.65 12.67 -23.74
N PRO A 34 4.68 13.12 -22.98
CA PRO A 34 5.11 14.51 -23.04
C PRO A 34 6.02 14.75 -24.24
N TYR A 35 5.90 15.93 -24.81
CA TYR A 35 6.77 16.50 -25.84
C TYR A 35 7.14 17.92 -25.48
N ARG A 36 8.31 18.37 -25.97
CA ARG A 36 8.70 19.77 -25.94
C ARG A 36 8.18 20.44 -27.21
N LYS A 37 7.59 21.62 -27.05
CA LYS A 37 7.12 22.42 -28.17
C LYS A 37 8.29 23.05 -28.90
N VAL A 38 8.25 23.06 -30.23
CA VAL A 38 9.24 23.72 -31.08
C VAL A 38 8.54 24.80 -31.90
N GLU A 39 9.03 26.02 -31.82
CA GLU A 39 8.53 27.16 -32.59
C GLU A 39 9.68 27.77 -33.42
N ASN A 40 9.54 27.79 -34.73
CA ASN A 40 10.51 28.34 -35.66
C ASN A 40 11.95 27.81 -35.43
N GLY A 41 12.09 26.50 -35.18
CA GLY A 41 13.38 25.87 -34.96
C GLY A 41 14.00 26.11 -33.58
N LYS A 42 13.24 26.67 -32.64
CA LYS A 42 13.63 26.87 -31.25
C LYS A 42 12.76 26.00 -30.33
N VAL A 43 13.43 25.18 -29.53
CA VAL A 43 12.78 24.29 -28.54
C VAL A 43 12.52 25.06 -27.25
N ASP A 44 11.31 24.97 -26.71
CA ASP A 44 10.99 25.50 -25.38
C ASP A 44 11.54 24.56 -24.30
N LEU A 45 12.57 25.02 -23.58
CA LEU A 45 13.24 24.28 -22.53
C LEU A 45 12.59 24.50 -21.14
N SER A 46 11.58 25.38 -21.04
CA SER A 46 10.87 25.63 -19.80
C SER A 46 9.95 24.45 -19.43
N ASP A 47 9.63 24.30 -18.14
CA ASP A 47 8.67 23.27 -17.69
C ASP A 47 7.27 23.54 -18.25
N ASN A 48 6.92 24.79 -18.56
CA ASN A 48 5.66 25.16 -19.19
C ASN A 48 5.58 24.82 -20.68
N GLY A 49 6.73 24.55 -21.33
CA GLY A 49 6.82 24.10 -22.71
C GLY A 49 6.54 22.61 -22.92
N LEU A 50 6.25 21.87 -21.86
CA LEU A 50 5.87 20.48 -21.95
C LEU A 50 4.38 20.34 -22.23
N ILE A 51 4.06 19.65 -23.33
CA ILE A 51 2.68 19.31 -23.70
C ILE A 51 2.51 17.79 -23.70
N TYR A 52 1.38 17.32 -23.19
CA TYR A 52 1.01 15.92 -23.23
C TYR A 52 0.04 15.70 -24.38
N LEU A 53 0.37 14.78 -25.27
CA LEU A 53 -0.41 14.51 -26.48
C LEU A 53 -0.82 13.03 -26.53
N THR A 54 -2.05 12.80 -27.00
CA THR A 54 -2.55 11.48 -27.38
C THR A 54 -1.93 11.04 -28.72
N ALA A 55 -2.18 9.79 -29.13
CA ALA A 55 -1.68 9.28 -30.40
C ALA A 55 -2.29 10.01 -31.60
N GLU A 56 -3.56 10.37 -31.53
CA GLU A 56 -4.30 11.09 -32.58
C GLU A 56 -3.77 12.50 -32.77
N GLU A 57 -3.49 13.20 -31.66
CA GLU A 57 -2.94 14.57 -31.70
C GLU A 57 -1.49 14.62 -32.16
N GLU A 58 -0.73 13.52 -32.00
CA GLU A 58 0.66 13.37 -32.45
C GLU A 58 0.74 13.03 -33.93
N GLU A 59 -0.25 12.35 -34.50
CA GLU A 59 -0.33 12.00 -35.91
C GLU A 59 -0.15 13.25 -36.77
N GLU A 60 0.57 13.18 -37.83
CA GLU A 60 0.93 14.29 -38.71
C GLU A 60 2.01 15.26 -38.16
N LYS A 61 2.42 15.19 -36.88
CA LYS A 61 3.47 16.05 -36.32
C LYS A 61 4.86 15.54 -36.66
N ILE A 62 5.77 16.48 -36.95
CA ILE A 62 7.18 16.18 -37.16
C ILE A 62 7.90 16.30 -35.83
N ILE A 63 8.40 15.17 -35.32
CA ILE A 63 8.97 15.06 -33.99
C ILE A 63 10.47 14.83 -34.06
N ALA A 64 11.26 15.75 -33.52
CA ALA A 64 12.72 15.62 -33.42
C ALA A 64 13.12 14.64 -32.32
N GLN A 65 14.24 13.95 -32.50
CA GLN A 65 14.79 13.04 -31.50
C GLN A 65 15.28 13.80 -30.26
N GLY A 66 15.07 13.23 -29.06
CA GLY A 66 15.47 13.83 -27.79
C GLY A 66 16.97 14.01 -27.57
N ASN A 67 17.82 13.36 -28.40
CA ASN A 67 19.28 13.51 -28.39
C ASN A 67 19.80 14.49 -29.44
N ALA A 68 18.94 15.22 -30.15
CA ALA A 68 19.37 16.23 -31.09
C ALA A 68 20.16 17.33 -30.35
N PRO A 69 21.37 17.71 -30.85
CA PRO A 69 22.17 18.73 -30.18
C PRO A 69 21.49 20.10 -30.27
N LEU A 70 21.35 20.75 -29.14
CA LEU A 70 20.79 22.10 -29.00
C LEU A 70 21.87 23.07 -28.53
N ASN A 71 21.75 24.34 -28.93
CA ASN A 71 22.47 25.43 -28.32
C ASN A 71 21.84 25.82 -26.97
N ASP A 72 22.55 26.64 -26.19
CA ASP A 72 22.04 27.15 -24.90
C ASP A 72 20.72 27.95 -25.05
N ASP A 73 20.50 28.54 -26.24
CA ASP A 73 19.28 29.28 -26.58
C ASP A 73 18.07 28.37 -26.94
N GLY A 74 18.26 27.06 -26.99
CA GLY A 74 17.26 26.09 -27.41
C GLY A 74 17.13 25.90 -28.92
N THR A 75 18.02 26.49 -29.74
CA THR A 75 18.03 26.29 -31.19
C THR A 75 18.82 25.04 -31.57
N PHE A 76 18.43 24.37 -32.66
CA PHE A 76 19.20 23.21 -33.17
C PHE A 76 20.57 23.64 -33.71
N VAL A 77 21.62 22.88 -33.33
CA VAL A 77 23.00 23.13 -33.81
C VAL A 77 23.17 22.78 -35.30
N ARG A 78 22.41 21.78 -35.77
CA ARG A 78 22.51 21.26 -37.12
C ARG A 78 21.42 21.83 -38.01
N ASN A 79 21.76 22.13 -39.27
CA ASN A 79 20.81 22.58 -40.29
C ASN A 79 19.86 21.49 -40.78
N LYS A 80 20.08 20.24 -40.39
CA LYS A 80 19.19 19.11 -40.67
C LYS A 80 19.04 18.28 -39.42
N VAL A 81 17.78 18.01 -39.04
CA VAL A 81 17.38 17.29 -37.83
C VAL A 81 16.79 15.95 -38.22
N LYS A 82 17.23 14.88 -37.56
CA LYS A 82 16.58 13.58 -37.66
C LYS A 82 15.27 13.64 -36.91
N SER A 83 14.18 13.32 -37.59
CA SER A 83 12.85 13.39 -37.06
C SER A 83 12.08 12.11 -37.36
N ARG A 84 10.92 11.94 -36.79
CA ARG A 84 9.95 10.93 -37.17
C ARG A 84 8.62 11.61 -37.48
N GLN A 85 7.91 11.04 -38.45
CA GLN A 85 6.55 11.41 -38.80
C GLN A 85 5.82 10.12 -39.17
N ASP A 86 4.78 9.76 -38.47
CA ASP A 86 4.09 8.48 -38.59
C ASP A 86 5.06 7.28 -38.52
N ALA A 87 5.15 6.51 -39.59
CA ALA A 87 6.07 5.37 -39.71
C ALA A 87 7.40 5.69 -40.38
N ASP A 88 7.62 6.94 -40.84
CA ASP A 88 8.81 7.37 -41.56
C ASP A 88 9.78 8.15 -40.67
N PHE A 89 11.05 8.16 -41.08
CA PHE A 89 12.13 8.87 -40.37
C PHE A 89 12.78 9.93 -41.28
N PRO A 90 12.07 11.03 -41.60
CA PRO A 90 12.60 12.08 -42.46
C PRO A 90 13.73 12.87 -41.77
N VAL A 91 14.60 13.43 -42.61
CA VAL A 91 15.59 14.40 -42.16
C VAL A 91 15.17 15.77 -42.67
N VAL A 92 14.69 16.61 -41.77
CA VAL A 92 14.00 17.88 -42.08
C VAL A 92 14.81 19.10 -41.63
N GLU A 93 14.44 20.27 -42.07
CA GLU A 93 15.00 21.52 -41.58
C GLU A 93 14.44 21.87 -40.18
N PRO A 94 15.21 22.56 -39.32
CA PRO A 94 14.74 22.93 -37.97
C PRO A 94 13.42 23.67 -37.94
N ALA A 95 13.11 24.44 -38.97
CA ALA A 95 11.86 25.22 -39.05
C ALA A 95 10.62 24.36 -39.32
N GLU A 96 10.77 23.13 -39.82
CA GLU A 96 9.69 22.19 -40.10
C GLU A 96 9.36 21.32 -38.90
N VAL A 97 10.17 21.34 -37.84
CA VAL A 97 9.98 20.52 -36.64
C VAL A 97 8.90 21.14 -35.75
N ASP A 98 7.86 20.37 -35.44
CA ASP A 98 6.76 20.79 -34.57
C ASP A 98 7.04 20.51 -33.09
N LEU A 99 7.62 19.33 -32.82
CA LEU A 99 7.81 18.80 -31.47
C LEU A 99 9.19 18.17 -31.31
N MET A 100 9.63 18.04 -30.08
CA MET A 100 10.85 17.29 -29.74
C MET A 100 10.56 16.33 -28.58
N ASP A 101 11.12 15.12 -28.66
CA ASP A 101 11.09 14.17 -27.56
C ASP A 101 11.79 14.77 -26.32
N VAL A 102 11.27 14.51 -25.13
CA VAL A 102 11.86 15.02 -23.89
C VAL A 102 13.19 14.35 -23.59
N SER A 103 13.29 13.03 -23.81
CA SER A 103 14.49 12.24 -23.58
C SER A 103 14.46 10.96 -24.43
N PRO A 104 15.63 10.41 -24.82
CA PRO A 104 15.70 9.07 -25.41
C PRO A 104 15.14 7.96 -24.51
N GLN A 105 15.16 8.15 -23.19
CA GLN A 105 14.60 7.20 -22.20
C GLN A 105 13.09 7.09 -22.24
N GLN A 106 12.43 7.95 -22.98
CA GLN A 106 10.96 8.02 -23.10
C GLN A 106 10.34 6.72 -23.62
N ILE A 107 11.10 5.88 -24.34
CA ILE A 107 10.64 4.59 -24.86
C ILE A 107 10.70 3.45 -23.83
N ALA A 108 11.43 3.63 -22.73
CA ALA A 108 11.66 2.59 -21.74
C ALA A 108 10.56 2.56 -20.68
N SER A 109 10.15 1.36 -20.29
CA SER A 109 9.35 1.14 -19.08
C SER A 109 10.22 1.28 -17.83
N ILE A 110 9.60 1.21 -16.65
CA ILE A 110 10.30 1.26 -15.37
C ILE A 110 11.35 0.14 -15.29
N ALA A 111 10.96 -1.11 -15.59
CA ALA A 111 11.88 -2.23 -15.52
C ALA A 111 13.02 -2.12 -16.54
N ALA A 112 12.74 -1.71 -17.77
CA ALA A 112 13.78 -1.49 -18.79
C ALA A 112 14.70 -0.33 -18.41
N SER A 113 14.21 0.73 -17.76
CA SER A 113 15.01 1.88 -17.33
C SER A 113 15.96 1.58 -16.16
N LEU A 114 15.75 0.46 -15.45
CA LEU A 114 16.65 -0.01 -14.39
C LEU A 114 17.87 -0.77 -14.92
N ILE A 115 17.91 -1.12 -16.22
CA ILE A 115 19.03 -1.86 -16.81
C ILE A 115 20.16 -0.88 -17.12
N PRO A 116 21.32 -0.98 -16.46
CA PRO A 116 22.46 -0.14 -16.80
C PRO A 116 23.02 -0.54 -18.16
N PHE A 117 23.47 0.44 -18.96
CA PHE A 117 24.02 0.25 -20.31
C PHE A 117 23.06 -0.49 -21.27
N LEU A 118 21.77 -0.23 -21.17
CA LEU A 118 20.72 -0.87 -21.97
C LEU A 118 20.99 -0.82 -23.47
N GLU A 119 21.59 0.28 -23.97
CA GLU A 119 21.92 0.49 -25.36
C GLU A 119 22.97 -0.49 -25.91
N HIS A 120 23.72 -1.16 -25.06
CA HIS A 120 24.72 -2.17 -25.42
C HIS A 120 24.18 -3.60 -25.40
N ASP A 121 22.96 -3.81 -24.87
CA ASP A 121 22.35 -5.12 -24.75
C ASP A 121 21.46 -5.45 -25.95
N ASP A 122 21.44 -6.72 -26.32
CA ASP A 122 20.45 -7.23 -27.27
C ASP A 122 19.04 -7.12 -26.71
N ALA A 123 18.07 -6.73 -27.56
CA ALA A 123 16.69 -6.54 -27.15
C ALA A 123 16.06 -7.78 -26.49
N ASN A 124 16.39 -8.99 -26.97
CA ASN A 124 15.90 -10.24 -26.39
C ASN A 124 16.42 -10.44 -24.97
N ARG A 125 17.68 -10.11 -24.70
CA ARG A 125 18.25 -10.21 -23.35
C ARG A 125 17.76 -9.13 -22.40
N ALA A 126 17.54 -7.93 -22.90
CA ALA A 126 16.89 -6.85 -22.14
C ALA A 126 15.45 -7.23 -21.74
N LEU A 127 14.68 -7.88 -22.63
CA LEU A 127 13.36 -8.42 -22.34
C LEU A 127 13.43 -9.45 -21.20
N MET A 128 14.32 -10.42 -21.27
CA MET A 128 14.49 -11.42 -20.21
C MET A 128 14.88 -10.76 -18.88
N GLY A 129 15.83 -9.84 -18.88
CA GLY A 129 16.27 -9.12 -17.69
C GLY A 129 15.15 -8.28 -17.05
N SER A 130 14.37 -7.57 -17.84
CA SER A 130 13.22 -6.79 -17.33
C SER A 130 12.16 -7.69 -16.70
N ASN A 131 11.88 -8.84 -17.30
CA ASN A 131 10.96 -9.83 -16.75
C ASN A 131 11.47 -10.42 -15.42
N MET A 132 12.78 -10.71 -15.32
CA MET A 132 13.40 -11.24 -14.10
C MET A 132 13.39 -10.22 -12.95
N MET A 133 13.61 -8.94 -13.21
CA MET A 133 13.53 -7.90 -12.16
C MET A 133 12.15 -7.84 -11.50
N ARG A 134 11.07 -8.09 -12.22
CA ARG A 134 9.71 -8.14 -11.67
C ARG A 134 9.44 -9.35 -10.77
N GLN A 135 10.27 -10.38 -10.83
CA GLN A 135 10.18 -11.61 -10.04
C GLN A 135 11.12 -11.59 -8.82
N ALA A 136 11.82 -10.50 -8.57
CA ALA A 136 12.77 -10.38 -7.47
C ALA A 136 12.05 -10.56 -6.12
N VAL A 137 12.62 -11.44 -5.28
CA VAL A 137 12.11 -11.73 -3.94
C VAL A 137 12.71 -10.74 -2.94
N PRO A 138 11.92 -10.10 -2.07
CA PRO A 138 12.45 -9.25 -1.01
C PRO A 138 13.33 -10.06 -0.06
N LEU A 139 14.59 -9.66 0.07
CA LEU A 139 15.56 -10.31 0.95
C LEU A 139 15.49 -9.74 2.37
N LEU A 140 15.98 -10.51 3.35
CA LEU A 140 16.13 -10.04 4.74
C LEU A 140 16.97 -8.77 4.82
N ARG A 141 18.05 -8.73 4.05
CA ARG A 141 18.92 -7.56 3.89
C ARG A 141 19.29 -7.43 2.43
N SER A 142 18.69 -6.52 1.75
CA SER A 142 19.04 -6.16 0.37
C SER A 142 20.24 -5.20 0.37
N GLU A 143 20.88 -5.05 -0.78
CA GLU A 143 21.96 -4.07 -1.00
C GLU A 143 21.65 -3.27 -2.26
N ALA A 144 21.90 -1.96 -2.18
CA ALA A 144 21.78 -1.09 -3.33
C ALA A 144 22.79 -1.50 -4.43
N PRO A 145 22.42 -1.42 -5.72
CA PRO A 145 23.32 -1.76 -6.80
C PRO A 145 24.52 -0.79 -6.84
N ILE A 146 25.73 -1.33 -7.06
CA ILE A 146 26.94 -0.51 -7.20
C ILE A 146 26.87 0.32 -8.47
N VAL A 147 26.33 -0.25 -9.55
CA VAL A 147 26.08 0.42 -10.82
C VAL A 147 24.57 0.51 -11.03
N GLY A 148 24.06 1.72 -11.08
CA GLY A 148 22.64 2.02 -11.27
C GLY A 148 22.42 3.04 -12.38
N THR A 149 21.17 3.30 -12.72
CA THR A 149 20.75 4.26 -13.74
C THR A 149 20.34 5.62 -13.18
N GLY A 150 20.20 5.72 -11.85
CA GLY A 150 19.75 6.94 -11.16
C GLY A 150 18.22 7.03 -10.96
N ILE A 151 17.44 6.17 -11.58
CA ILE A 151 15.99 6.14 -11.43
C ILE A 151 15.55 5.43 -10.13
N GLU A 152 16.43 4.67 -9.49
CA GLU A 152 16.17 3.84 -8.32
C GLU A 152 15.60 4.64 -7.15
N ARG A 153 16.13 5.84 -6.88
CA ARG A 153 15.63 6.74 -5.83
C ARG A 153 14.25 7.27 -6.13
N GLN A 154 14.02 7.65 -7.38
CA GLN A 154 12.71 8.15 -7.81
C GLN A 154 11.64 7.07 -7.68
N LEU A 155 11.95 5.84 -8.06
CA LEU A 155 11.03 4.70 -7.94
C LEU A 155 10.62 4.43 -6.49
N VAL A 156 11.58 4.43 -5.56
CA VAL A 156 11.29 4.24 -4.12
C VAL A 156 10.39 5.35 -3.59
N ARG A 157 10.68 6.61 -3.94
CA ARG A 157 9.87 7.75 -3.54
C ARG A 157 8.44 7.65 -4.07
N ASP A 158 8.28 7.36 -5.35
CA ASP A 158 6.98 7.34 -6.03
C ASP A 158 6.15 6.12 -5.66
N SER A 159 6.79 4.99 -5.32
CA SER A 159 6.11 3.78 -4.84
C SER A 159 5.41 3.95 -3.49
N ARG A 160 5.81 4.95 -2.69
CA ARG A 160 5.30 5.23 -1.34
C ARG A 160 5.33 4.01 -0.41
N THR A 161 6.23 3.06 -0.66
CA THR A 161 6.41 1.89 0.19
C THR A 161 7.10 2.22 1.50
N GLN A 162 7.93 3.28 1.50
CA GLN A 162 8.63 3.79 2.65
C GLN A 162 7.82 4.87 3.36
N ILE A 163 8.03 4.99 4.66
CA ILE A 163 7.46 6.10 5.44
C ILE A 163 8.38 7.31 5.25
N THR A 164 7.81 8.41 4.82
CA THR A 164 8.53 9.68 4.60
C THR A 164 8.00 10.76 5.54
N ALA A 165 8.85 11.71 5.92
CA ALA A 165 8.46 12.86 6.69
C ALA A 165 7.53 13.78 5.89
N GLU A 166 6.40 14.18 6.47
CA GLU A 166 5.41 15.06 5.83
C GLU A 166 5.76 16.54 5.90
N GLY A 167 6.63 16.91 6.82
CA GLY A 167 7.10 18.27 7.06
C GLY A 167 8.47 18.29 7.74
N ASP A 168 8.96 19.48 7.99
CA ASP A 168 10.19 19.67 8.78
C ASP A 168 9.90 19.46 10.25
N GLY A 169 10.80 18.79 10.97
CA GLY A 169 10.57 18.50 12.38
C GLY A 169 11.74 17.77 13.05
N VAL A 170 11.49 17.31 14.28
CA VAL A 170 12.45 16.57 15.08
C VAL A 170 11.86 15.24 15.52
N VAL A 171 12.64 14.18 15.42
CA VAL A 171 12.25 12.85 15.86
C VAL A 171 12.26 12.78 17.39
N ASP A 172 11.09 12.63 17.99
CA ASP A 172 10.91 12.55 19.45
C ASP A 172 11.18 11.15 19.99
N PHE A 173 10.67 10.13 19.29
CA PHE A 173 10.76 8.75 19.72
C PHE A 173 10.89 7.80 18.53
N VAL A 174 11.74 6.79 18.67
CA VAL A 174 11.92 5.71 17.69
C VAL A 174 12.03 4.37 18.41
N ASP A 175 11.25 3.41 17.97
CA ASP A 175 11.46 1.99 18.26
C ASP A 175 11.26 1.14 17.00
N ALA A 176 11.34 -0.18 17.12
CA ALA A 176 11.18 -1.09 15.96
C ALA A 176 9.80 -1.02 15.29
N THR A 177 8.78 -0.51 15.96
CA THR A 177 7.38 -0.51 15.52
C THR A 177 6.78 0.86 15.34
N THR A 178 7.41 1.89 15.93
CA THR A 178 6.82 3.22 16.02
C THR A 178 7.87 4.31 15.86
N ILE A 179 7.57 5.33 15.05
CA ILE A 179 8.32 6.58 14.96
C ILE A 179 7.36 7.71 15.34
N ARG A 180 7.79 8.58 16.24
CA ARG A 180 7.07 9.83 16.56
C ARG A 180 7.90 11.03 16.19
N ILE A 181 7.30 11.95 15.44
CA ILE A 181 7.94 13.18 14.96
C ILE A 181 7.14 14.37 15.47
N LEU A 182 7.84 15.31 16.06
CA LEU A 182 7.31 16.64 16.37
C LEU A 182 7.62 17.55 15.19
N TYR A 183 6.59 17.91 14.43
CA TYR A 183 6.72 18.78 13.27
C TYR A 183 6.78 20.25 13.66
N ASP A 184 7.66 20.99 12.99
CA ASP A 184 7.72 22.45 13.05
C ASP A 184 6.55 22.98 12.22
N ARG A 185 5.57 23.62 12.87
CA ARG A 185 4.43 24.25 12.22
C ARG A 185 4.52 25.75 12.34
N THR A 186 4.13 26.45 11.30
CA THR A 186 3.89 27.90 11.40
C THR A 186 2.66 28.17 12.27
N GLU A 187 2.53 29.36 12.82
CA GLU A 187 1.38 29.76 13.63
C GLU A 187 0.06 29.56 12.86
N ASP A 188 0.06 29.84 11.57
CA ASP A 188 -1.10 29.66 10.68
C ASP A 188 -1.44 28.18 10.47
N GLU A 189 -0.44 27.32 10.24
CA GLU A 189 -0.63 25.86 10.09
C GLU A 189 -1.13 25.22 11.38
N GLU A 190 -0.62 25.64 12.53
CA GLU A 190 -1.09 25.16 13.83
C GLU A 190 -2.52 25.63 14.11
N PHE A 191 -2.81 26.87 13.74
CA PHE A 191 -4.16 27.40 13.89
C PHE A 191 -5.18 26.65 13.03
N VAL A 192 -4.85 26.28 11.80
CA VAL A 192 -5.76 25.58 10.87
C VAL A 192 -5.86 24.07 11.16
N SER A 193 -4.89 23.50 11.84
CA SER A 193 -4.86 22.07 12.15
C SER A 193 -5.79 21.67 13.31
N PHE A 194 -6.39 20.47 13.20
CA PHE A 194 -7.10 19.79 14.29
C PHE A 194 -6.28 18.63 14.89
N GLU A 195 -5.09 18.38 14.36
CA GLU A 195 -4.20 17.32 14.82
C GLU A 195 -3.04 17.90 15.65
N PRO A 196 -2.54 17.16 16.65
CA PRO A 196 -1.35 17.59 17.38
C PRO A 196 -0.13 17.67 16.44
N ALA A 197 0.82 18.54 16.77
CA ALA A 197 2.09 18.65 16.03
C ALA A 197 2.93 17.34 16.12
N LEU A 198 2.71 16.55 17.18
CA LEU A 198 3.33 15.25 17.36
C LEU A 198 2.55 14.20 16.56
N LYS A 199 3.18 13.63 15.52
CA LYS A 199 2.61 12.59 14.69
C LYS A 199 3.28 11.26 14.93
N GLU A 200 2.47 10.20 15.05
CA GLU A 200 2.92 8.82 15.23
C GLU A 200 2.79 8.03 13.94
N TYR A 201 3.88 7.39 13.53
CA TYR A 201 3.95 6.47 12.39
C TYR A 201 4.17 5.06 12.90
N ARG A 202 3.29 4.14 12.52
CA ARG A 202 3.43 2.72 12.82
C ARG A 202 4.15 2.02 11.68
N ILE A 203 5.21 1.31 12.03
CA ILE A 203 6.06 0.58 11.09
C ILE A 203 5.50 -0.83 10.90
N PRO A 204 5.11 -1.24 9.67
CA PRO A 204 4.66 -2.60 9.41
C PRO A 204 5.80 -3.60 9.60
N LYS A 205 5.53 -4.67 10.37
CA LYS A 205 6.45 -5.77 10.63
C LYS A 205 5.87 -7.06 10.11
N PHE A 206 6.66 -7.79 9.31
CA PHE A 206 6.32 -9.10 8.75
C PHE A 206 4.91 -9.22 8.16
N ARG A 207 4.42 -8.16 7.54
CA ARG A 207 3.08 -8.16 6.90
C ARG A 207 3.12 -9.00 5.63
N LYS A 208 2.22 -9.98 5.52
CA LYS A 208 2.08 -10.85 4.35
C LYS A 208 1.66 -10.06 3.11
N THR A 209 2.29 -10.33 1.97
CA THR A 209 1.86 -9.90 0.64
C THR A 209 1.01 -10.96 -0.05
N ASN A 210 0.39 -10.61 -1.20
CA ASN A 210 -0.41 -11.56 -1.98
C ASN A 210 0.40 -12.74 -2.53
N GLN A 211 1.70 -12.59 -2.74
CA GLN A 211 2.61 -13.65 -3.18
C GLN A 211 3.32 -14.36 -2.02
N ASN A 212 2.76 -14.29 -0.81
CA ASN A 212 3.28 -14.92 0.39
C ASN A 212 4.68 -14.43 0.84
N MET A 213 5.09 -13.26 0.38
CA MET A 213 6.31 -12.59 0.84
C MET A 213 6.02 -11.66 2.01
N THR A 214 7.05 -11.07 2.60
CA THR A 214 6.91 -10.19 3.76
C THR A 214 7.29 -8.76 3.46
N ILE A 215 6.50 -7.82 3.96
CA ILE A 215 6.86 -6.42 4.11
C ILE A 215 7.36 -6.24 5.55
N ASP A 216 8.64 -5.96 5.70
CA ASP A 216 9.28 -5.67 6.98
C ASP A 216 10.09 -4.38 6.82
N LEU A 217 9.66 -3.31 7.49
CA LEU A 217 10.34 -2.03 7.47
C LEU A 217 11.11 -1.83 8.78
N ARG A 218 12.26 -1.13 8.67
CA ARG A 218 13.12 -0.77 9.79
C ARG A 218 13.31 0.74 9.84
N PRO A 219 13.31 1.38 11.01
CA PRO A 219 13.63 2.79 11.12
C PRO A 219 15.12 3.02 10.81
N ILE A 220 15.42 4.12 10.12
CA ILE A 220 16.78 4.58 9.84
C ILE A 220 17.09 5.91 10.53
N CYS A 221 16.08 6.54 11.13
CA CYS A 221 16.24 7.80 11.87
C CYS A 221 16.54 7.54 13.34
N ASP A 222 17.33 8.42 13.93
CA ASP A 222 17.66 8.39 15.35
C ASP A 222 16.83 9.39 16.14
N LYS A 223 16.63 9.10 17.45
CA LYS A 223 15.96 10.04 18.36
C LYS A 223 16.72 11.37 18.44
N GLY A 224 16.01 12.48 18.29
CA GLY A 224 16.57 13.83 18.27
C GLY A 224 17.12 14.28 16.92
N GLN A 225 17.07 13.43 15.89
CA GLN A 225 17.46 13.79 14.54
C GLN A 225 16.47 14.80 13.95
N ARG A 226 16.99 15.82 13.27
CA ARG A 226 16.19 16.75 12.50
C ARG A 226 15.92 16.18 11.12
N VAL A 227 14.64 16.20 10.71
CA VAL A 227 14.17 15.69 9.41
C VAL A 227 13.53 16.80 8.63
N LYS A 228 13.61 16.72 7.30
CA LYS A 228 12.98 17.63 6.36
C LYS A 228 11.82 16.94 5.64
N LYS A 229 10.92 17.73 5.09
CA LYS A 229 9.82 17.22 4.26
C LYS A 229 10.36 16.34 3.13
N GLY A 230 9.86 15.09 3.06
CA GLY A 230 10.25 14.12 2.04
C GLY A 230 11.44 13.23 2.42
N ASP A 231 12.07 13.43 3.60
CA ASP A 231 13.11 12.52 4.08
C ASP A 231 12.52 11.14 4.36
N ILE A 232 13.27 10.11 4.00
CA ILE A 232 12.88 8.72 4.22
C ILE A 232 13.20 8.32 5.66
N LEU A 233 12.21 7.79 6.37
CA LEU A 233 12.31 7.43 7.79
C LEU A 233 12.55 5.94 8.00
N THR A 234 12.23 5.12 7.01
CA THR A 234 12.32 3.66 7.09
C THR A 234 13.02 3.08 5.89
N GLU A 235 13.61 1.91 6.06
CA GLU A 235 14.15 1.08 4.98
C GLU A 235 13.67 -0.37 5.12
N GLY A 236 13.93 -1.18 4.13
CA GLY A 236 13.48 -2.58 4.02
C GLY A 236 12.54 -2.76 2.86
N TYR A 237 12.08 -3.99 2.63
CA TYR A 237 11.27 -4.35 1.48
C TYR A 237 11.92 -3.92 0.17
N SER A 238 13.10 -4.52 -0.12
CA SER A 238 13.90 -4.25 -1.34
C SER A 238 14.36 -2.81 -1.49
N THR A 239 14.67 -2.14 -0.38
CA THR A 239 15.26 -0.79 -0.39
C THR A 239 16.42 -0.68 0.58
N GLU A 240 17.44 0.08 0.20
CA GLU A 240 18.56 0.46 1.04
C GLU A 240 18.89 1.93 0.83
N LYS A 241 19.00 2.70 1.91
CA LYS A 241 19.34 4.15 1.88
C LYS A 241 18.48 4.98 0.91
N GLY A 242 17.22 4.59 0.73
CA GLY A 242 16.30 5.24 -0.18
C GLY A 242 16.48 4.88 -1.65
N GLU A 243 17.29 3.90 -1.98
CA GLU A 243 17.44 3.34 -3.33
C GLU A 243 16.82 1.97 -3.44
N LEU A 244 16.34 1.61 -4.62
CA LEU A 244 15.82 0.29 -4.90
C LEU A 244 16.94 -0.74 -4.87
N ALA A 245 16.77 -1.78 -4.04
CA ALA A 245 17.72 -2.85 -3.81
C ALA A 245 17.03 -4.20 -4.00
N LEU A 246 17.06 -4.75 -5.21
CA LEU A 246 16.35 -5.99 -5.55
C LEU A 246 17.13 -7.26 -5.17
N GLY A 247 18.38 -7.14 -4.77
CA GLY A 247 19.23 -8.30 -4.47
C GLY A 247 20.48 -7.97 -3.67
N LYS A 248 21.56 -8.68 -3.95
CA LYS A 248 22.86 -8.57 -3.32
C LYS A 248 23.96 -8.38 -4.35
N ASN A 249 24.99 -7.63 -4.01
CA ASN A 249 26.21 -7.54 -4.79
C ASN A 249 27.12 -8.72 -4.46
N LEU A 250 27.33 -9.62 -5.40
CA LEU A 250 28.15 -10.83 -5.23
C LEU A 250 29.36 -10.79 -6.16
N LEU A 251 30.51 -11.26 -5.67
CA LEU A 251 31.68 -11.46 -6.50
C LEU A 251 31.50 -12.75 -7.31
N VAL A 252 31.49 -12.64 -8.63
CA VAL A 252 31.25 -13.75 -9.56
C VAL A 252 32.50 -14.01 -10.40
N ALA A 253 32.88 -15.29 -10.52
CA ALA A 253 33.89 -15.73 -11.47
C ALA A 253 33.21 -16.40 -12.68
N TYR A 254 33.46 -15.87 -13.88
CA TYR A 254 32.97 -16.43 -15.14
C TYR A 254 34.00 -17.42 -15.71
N MET A 255 33.89 -18.68 -15.30
CA MET A 255 34.80 -19.74 -15.74
C MET A 255 34.14 -21.11 -15.62
N PRO A 256 34.48 -22.10 -16.46
CA PRO A 256 34.14 -23.50 -16.25
C PRO A 256 34.82 -24.00 -14.97
N TRP A 257 34.10 -24.72 -14.12
CA TRP A 257 34.67 -25.24 -12.88
C TRP A 257 34.31 -26.72 -12.66
N LYS A 258 35.22 -27.61 -13.03
CA LYS A 258 35.13 -29.08 -12.82
C LYS A 258 33.81 -29.68 -13.31
N GLY A 259 33.12 -29.09 -14.25
CA GLY A 259 31.81 -29.52 -14.77
C GLY A 259 30.60 -29.25 -13.87
N TYR A 260 30.80 -28.72 -12.65
CA TYR A 260 29.69 -28.46 -11.72
C TYR A 260 28.80 -27.29 -12.10
N ASN A 261 29.26 -26.41 -12.99
CA ASN A 261 28.52 -25.28 -13.54
C ASN A 261 28.12 -25.48 -15.01
N TYR A 262 27.87 -26.73 -15.43
CA TYR A 262 27.41 -27.06 -16.77
C TYR A 262 26.00 -26.52 -17.02
N GLU A 263 25.77 -25.94 -18.20
CA GLU A 263 24.53 -25.23 -18.60
C GLU A 263 24.16 -24.09 -17.62
N ASP A 264 22.99 -24.12 -17.00
CA ASP A 264 22.49 -23.10 -16.08
C ASP A 264 22.85 -23.35 -14.61
N ALA A 265 23.72 -24.32 -14.33
CA ALA A 265 24.17 -24.61 -12.98
C ALA A 265 25.12 -23.54 -12.44
N ILE A 266 24.94 -23.15 -11.19
CA ILE A 266 25.75 -22.15 -10.50
C ILE A 266 26.36 -22.79 -9.25
N VAL A 267 27.67 -22.65 -9.08
CA VAL A 267 28.37 -23.07 -7.86
C VAL A 267 28.42 -21.89 -6.90
N LEU A 268 27.88 -22.09 -5.70
CA LEU A 268 27.84 -21.07 -4.66
C LEU A 268 28.87 -21.36 -3.56
N ASN A 269 29.45 -20.31 -2.99
CA ASN A 269 30.23 -20.43 -1.77
C ASN A 269 29.30 -20.64 -0.56
N GLU A 270 29.71 -21.47 0.37
CA GLU A 270 28.96 -21.73 1.63
C GLU A 270 28.65 -20.47 2.43
N ARG A 271 29.46 -19.42 2.30
CA ARG A 271 29.24 -18.13 2.94
C ARG A 271 27.86 -17.56 2.61
N VAL A 272 27.36 -17.75 1.38
CA VAL A 272 26.04 -17.25 0.94
C VAL A 272 24.92 -17.81 1.83
N VAL A 273 25.03 -19.10 2.20
CA VAL A 273 24.06 -19.77 3.07
C VAL A 273 24.30 -19.41 4.54
N ARG A 274 25.55 -19.45 4.98
CA ARG A 274 25.92 -19.20 6.39
C ARG A 274 25.60 -17.78 6.86
N GLU A 275 25.79 -16.79 6.02
CA GLU A 275 25.56 -15.36 6.33
C GLU A 275 24.17 -14.88 5.91
N ASP A 276 23.29 -15.78 5.45
CA ASP A 276 21.93 -15.44 5.01
C ASP A 276 21.86 -14.35 3.93
N LEU A 277 22.80 -14.36 2.97
CA LEU A 277 22.92 -13.28 1.98
C LEU A 277 21.70 -13.21 1.04
N LEU A 278 21.18 -14.36 0.60
CA LEU A 278 20.03 -14.46 -0.31
C LEU A 278 18.77 -14.99 0.40
N THR A 279 18.73 -14.93 1.72
CA THR A 279 17.62 -15.46 2.52
C THR A 279 16.43 -14.50 2.49
N SER A 280 15.25 -15.07 2.37
CA SER A 280 13.97 -14.41 2.41
C SER A 280 13.02 -15.01 3.45
N VAL A 281 12.03 -14.24 3.88
CA VAL A 281 10.98 -14.72 4.78
C VAL A 281 9.67 -14.79 4.00
N HIS A 282 9.05 -15.97 4.01
CA HIS A 282 7.76 -16.22 3.39
C HIS A 282 6.71 -16.44 4.47
N VAL A 283 5.53 -15.84 4.31
CA VAL A 283 4.40 -16.04 5.21
C VAL A 283 3.30 -16.80 4.49
N GLU A 284 3.02 -17.99 4.95
CA GLU A 284 1.93 -18.82 4.45
C GLU A 284 0.70 -18.66 5.36
N GLU A 285 -0.47 -18.58 4.73
CA GLU A 285 -1.76 -18.52 5.41
C GLU A 285 -2.42 -19.89 5.41
N TYR A 286 -2.83 -20.33 6.58
CA TYR A 286 -3.60 -21.55 6.78
C TYR A 286 -4.94 -21.18 7.37
N SER A 287 -6.02 -21.58 6.71
CA SER A 287 -7.39 -21.28 7.13
C SER A 287 -8.20 -22.54 7.35
N LEU A 288 -9.06 -22.50 8.36
CA LEU A 288 -10.02 -23.55 8.64
C LEU A 288 -11.39 -22.92 8.90
N GLU A 289 -12.40 -23.43 8.20
CA GLU A 289 -13.77 -22.98 8.30
C GLU A 289 -14.57 -23.88 9.23
N VAL A 290 -15.48 -23.27 9.99
CA VAL A 290 -16.47 -23.94 10.83
C VAL A 290 -17.84 -23.76 10.20
N ARG A 291 -18.51 -24.85 9.94
CA ARG A 291 -19.81 -24.89 9.25
C ARG A 291 -20.89 -25.52 10.13
N GLU A 292 -22.11 -25.14 9.86
CA GLU A 292 -23.26 -25.86 10.37
C GLU A 292 -23.54 -27.07 9.46
N THR A 293 -23.48 -28.27 10.04
CA THR A 293 -23.76 -29.51 9.31
C THR A 293 -25.13 -30.04 9.70
N LYS A 294 -25.73 -30.91 8.86
CA LYS A 294 -27.00 -31.59 9.17
C LYS A 294 -26.96 -32.42 10.44
N ARG A 295 -25.76 -32.74 10.93
CA ARG A 295 -25.51 -33.58 12.13
C ARG A 295 -25.19 -32.78 13.38
N GLY A 296 -25.14 -31.44 13.28
CA GLY A 296 -24.79 -30.51 14.34
C GLY A 296 -23.75 -29.49 13.90
N MET A 297 -23.43 -28.58 14.79
CA MET A 297 -22.41 -27.53 14.54
C MET A 297 -21.01 -28.11 14.74
N GLU A 298 -20.12 -27.77 13.85
CA GLU A 298 -18.68 -27.95 14.08
C GLU A 298 -18.22 -26.95 15.15
N GLU A 299 -17.17 -27.27 15.88
CA GLU A 299 -16.63 -26.42 16.95
C GLU A 299 -15.11 -26.36 16.88
N LEU A 300 -14.55 -25.17 17.13
CA LEU A 300 -13.12 -24.98 17.35
C LEU A 300 -12.83 -25.22 18.84
N THR A 301 -11.91 -26.15 19.12
CA THR A 301 -11.55 -26.50 20.50
C THR A 301 -10.13 -27.06 20.58
N SER A 302 -9.51 -26.90 21.73
CA SER A 302 -8.27 -27.57 22.10
C SER A 302 -8.48 -28.99 22.60
N ASP A 303 -9.72 -29.33 23.01
CA ASP A 303 -10.12 -30.66 23.50
C ASP A 303 -10.48 -31.58 22.32
N ILE A 304 -9.45 -32.21 21.74
CA ILE A 304 -9.55 -33.07 20.55
C ILE A 304 -9.47 -34.53 20.98
N PRO A 305 -10.42 -35.40 20.60
CA PRO A 305 -10.38 -36.81 20.96
C PRO A 305 -9.20 -37.52 20.32
N ASN A 306 -8.59 -38.47 21.07
CA ASN A 306 -7.48 -39.33 20.64
C ASN A 306 -6.18 -38.56 20.28
N VAL A 307 -5.96 -37.40 20.86
CA VAL A 307 -4.74 -36.61 20.71
C VAL A 307 -4.06 -36.43 22.07
N SER A 308 -2.73 -36.51 22.11
CA SER A 308 -1.96 -36.32 23.34
C SER A 308 -1.96 -34.87 23.77
N GLU A 309 -1.86 -34.62 25.09
CA GLU A 309 -1.75 -33.26 25.64
C GLU A 309 -0.51 -32.49 25.10
N GLU A 310 0.55 -33.22 24.75
CA GLU A 310 1.74 -32.60 24.14
C GLU A 310 1.47 -32.00 22.77
N ALA A 311 0.59 -32.60 21.97
CA ALA A 311 0.23 -32.11 20.64
C ALA A 311 -0.73 -30.90 20.70
N THR A 312 -1.40 -30.66 21.83
CA THR A 312 -2.35 -29.56 22.03
C THR A 312 -1.81 -28.46 22.94
N LYS A 313 -0.59 -28.60 23.48
CA LYS A 313 0.02 -27.65 24.44
C LYS A 313 0.11 -26.21 23.95
N ASP A 314 0.27 -26.00 22.65
CA ASP A 314 0.41 -24.69 22.01
C ASP A 314 -0.92 -24.13 21.49
N LEU A 315 -2.04 -24.82 21.70
CA LEU A 315 -3.37 -24.35 21.36
C LEU A 315 -3.93 -23.46 22.48
N ASP A 316 -4.67 -22.41 22.08
CA ASP A 316 -5.42 -21.56 23.01
C ASP A 316 -6.82 -22.15 23.32
N GLU A 317 -7.61 -21.44 24.11
CA GLU A 317 -8.99 -21.82 24.48
C GLU A 317 -9.89 -22.00 23.25
N ASN A 318 -9.62 -21.30 22.16
CA ASN A 318 -10.33 -21.41 20.89
C ASN A 318 -9.77 -22.49 19.96
N GLY A 319 -8.85 -23.31 20.42
CA GLY A 319 -8.22 -24.36 19.62
C GLY A 319 -7.28 -23.83 18.54
N ILE A 320 -6.83 -22.56 18.59
CA ILE A 320 -5.90 -21.98 17.62
C ILE A 320 -4.53 -21.88 18.26
N VAL A 321 -3.49 -22.21 17.50
CA VAL A 321 -2.10 -22.16 17.96
C VAL A 321 -1.71 -20.74 18.40
N ARG A 322 -0.94 -20.63 19.49
CA ARG A 322 -0.48 -19.33 20.03
C ARG A 322 0.55 -18.67 19.12
N ILE A 323 0.60 -17.34 19.14
CA ILE A 323 1.63 -16.57 18.45
C ILE A 323 3.00 -16.87 19.08
N GLY A 324 4.03 -17.04 18.24
CA GLY A 324 5.39 -17.40 18.64
C GLY A 324 5.65 -18.91 18.78
N ALA A 325 4.64 -19.76 18.63
CA ALA A 325 4.83 -21.21 18.62
C ALA A 325 5.64 -21.63 17.39
N ARG A 326 6.56 -22.59 17.59
CA ARG A 326 7.26 -23.28 16.49
C ARG A 326 6.43 -24.45 16.04
N ILE A 327 6.18 -24.50 14.76
CA ILE A 327 5.38 -25.56 14.12
C ILE A 327 6.32 -26.56 13.47
N GLU A 328 6.11 -27.83 13.78
CA GLU A 328 6.76 -28.98 13.17
C GLU A 328 5.76 -29.83 12.37
N PRO A 329 6.22 -30.68 11.45
CA PRO A 329 5.34 -31.58 10.71
C PRO A 329 4.49 -32.43 11.62
N GLY A 330 3.17 -32.43 11.43
CA GLY A 330 2.21 -33.20 12.23
C GLY A 330 1.57 -32.44 13.39
N ASP A 331 2.10 -31.28 13.78
CA ASP A 331 1.48 -30.46 14.83
C ASP A 331 0.10 -29.95 14.42
N ILE A 332 -0.78 -29.77 15.40
CA ILE A 332 -2.12 -29.22 15.19
C ILE A 332 -2.02 -27.71 15.22
N MET A 333 -2.40 -27.08 14.11
CA MET A 333 -2.45 -25.61 13.99
C MET A 333 -3.80 -25.04 14.41
N ILE A 334 -4.89 -25.69 14.03
CA ILE A 334 -6.25 -25.31 14.36
C ILE A 334 -7.01 -26.58 14.73
N GLY A 335 -7.44 -26.68 15.98
CA GLY A 335 -8.25 -27.79 16.47
C GLY A 335 -9.71 -27.62 16.10
N LYS A 336 -10.28 -28.61 15.45
CA LYS A 336 -11.70 -28.65 15.09
C LYS A 336 -12.27 -30.04 15.31
N ILE A 337 -13.47 -30.09 15.84
CA ILE A 337 -14.26 -31.32 15.98
C ILE A 337 -15.53 -31.22 15.14
N THR A 338 -15.93 -32.34 14.55
CA THR A 338 -17.15 -32.47 13.76
C THR A 338 -18.03 -33.54 14.38
N PRO A 339 -19.35 -33.29 14.62
CA PRO A 339 -20.23 -34.28 15.18
C PRO A 339 -20.37 -35.51 14.27
N LYS A 340 -20.28 -36.71 14.85
CA LYS A 340 -20.65 -37.96 14.19
C LYS A 340 -22.19 -38.06 14.15
N GLY A 341 -22.74 -38.67 13.08
CA GLY A 341 -24.16 -38.97 13.05
C GLY A 341 -24.55 -40.03 14.07
N GLU A 342 -25.79 -39.99 14.50
CA GLU A 342 -26.37 -41.05 15.34
C GLU A 342 -26.25 -42.40 14.61
N SER A 343 -25.31 -43.23 15.05
CA SER A 343 -25.22 -44.65 14.75
C SER A 343 -25.13 -45.37 16.07
N ASP A 344 -25.73 -46.55 16.17
CA ASP A 344 -25.59 -47.37 17.39
C ASP A 344 -24.10 -47.58 17.66
N PRO A 345 -23.60 -47.18 18.84
CA PRO A 345 -22.20 -47.24 19.15
C PRO A 345 -21.72 -48.67 19.18
N SER A 346 -20.63 -48.96 18.45
CA SER A 346 -19.98 -50.28 18.49
C SER A 346 -19.50 -50.60 19.91
N PRO A 347 -19.30 -51.88 20.25
CA PRO A 347 -18.77 -52.27 21.57
C PRO A 347 -17.42 -51.59 21.89
N GLU A 348 -16.61 -51.31 20.89
CA GLU A 348 -15.32 -50.62 21.01
C GLU A 348 -15.54 -49.11 21.30
N GLU A 349 -16.54 -48.50 20.67
CA GLU A 349 -16.93 -47.09 20.97
C GLU A 349 -17.52 -46.92 22.37
N LYS A 350 -18.29 -47.92 22.87
CA LYS A 350 -18.74 -47.94 24.25
C LYS A 350 -17.60 -47.99 25.25
N LEU A 351 -16.58 -48.75 24.93
CA LEU A 351 -15.34 -48.86 25.73
C LEU A 351 -14.55 -47.53 25.71
N LEU A 352 -14.41 -46.93 24.55
CA LEU A 352 -13.76 -45.61 24.39
C LEU A 352 -14.49 -44.52 25.16
N ARG A 353 -15.82 -44.50 25.16
CA ARG A 353 -16.63 -43.55 25.97
C ARG A 353 -16.39 -43.77 27.47
N ALA A 354 -16.28 -45.00 27.92
CA ALA A 354 -16.02 -45.32 29.32
C ALA A 354 -14.62 -44.90 29.80
N ILE A 355 -13.63 -44.89 28.91
CA ILE A 355 -12.23 -44.59 29.24
C ILE A 355 -11.93 -43.06 29.05
N PHE A 356 -12.43 -42.46 27.98
CA PHE A 356 -12.07 -41.11 27.56
C PHE A 356 -13.23 -40.07 27.68
N GLY A 357 -14.37 -40.48 28.27
CA GLY A 357 -15.55 -39.64 28.45
C GLY A 357 -16.51 -39.62 27.27
N ASP A 358 -17.70 -39.03 27.47
CA ASP A 358 -18.83 -39.06 26.52
C ASP A 358 -18.52 -38.40 25.17
N LYS A 359 -17.66 -37.37 25.16
CA LYS A 359 -17.24 -36.68 23.91
C LYS A 359 -16.46 -37.54 22.94
N ALA A 360 -15.70 -38.51 23.41
CA ALA A 360 -14.80 -39.35 22.56
C ALA A 360 -15.55 -40.23 21.54
N GLY A 361 -16.85 -40.51 21.78
CA GLY A 361 -17.67 -41.33 20.88
C GLY A 361 -18.48 -40.52 19.85
N ASP A 362 -18.77 -39.25 20.14
CA ASP A 362 -19.77 -38.49 19.40
C ASP A 362 -19.18 -37.53 18.38
N VAL A 363 -17.88 -37.27 18.44
CA VAL A 363 -17.20 -36.33 17.55
C VAL A 363 -16.01 -36.96 16.84
N LYS A 364 -15.67 -36.41 15.68
CA LYS A 364 -14.52 -36.78 14.86
C LYS A 364 -13.53 -35.64 14.80
N ASP A 365 -12.24 -35.94 14.90
CA ASP A 365 -11.15 -34.98 14.65
C ASP A 365 -11.16 -34.51 13.18
N ALA A 366 -11.30 -33.22 12.98
CA ALA A 366 -11.25 -32.52 11.70
C ALA A 366 -10.24 -31.36 11.75
N SER A 367 -9.27 -31.46 12.65
CA SER A 367 -8.24 -30.43 12.89
C SER A 367 -7.32 -30.25 11.70
N LEU A 368 -6.84 -29.02 11.53
CA LEU A 368 -5.83 -28.71 10.53
C LEU A 368 -4.44 -29.00 11.10
N LYS A 369 -3.76 -29.97 10.53
CA LYS A 369 -2.42 -30.40 10.92
C LYS A 369 -1.37 -29.85 9.95
N ALA A 370 -0.16 -29.62 10.48
CA ALA A 370 0.98 -29.19 9.68
C ALA A 370 1.37 -30.23 8.64
N SER A 371 1.57 -29.80 7.40
CA SER A 371 2.05 -30.66 6.32
C SER A 371 3.50 -31.14 6.58
N PRO A 372 3.95 -32.27 5.96
CA PRO A 372 5.31 -32.78 6.17
C PRO A 372 6.44 -31.80 5.83
N SER A 373 6.17 -30.81 4.98
CA SER A 373 7.15 -29.78 4.57
C SER A 373 7.08 -28.50 5.38
N LEU A 374 6.12 -28.40 6.33
CA LEU A 374 5.89 -27.19 7.08
C LEU A 374 6.78 -27.14 8.33
N LYS A 375 7.73 -26.22 8.31
CA LYS A 375 8.51 -25.80 9.50
C LYS A 375 8.52 -24.27 9.55
N GLY A 376 8.10 -23.70 10.66
CA GLY A 376 8.04 -22.26 10.77
C GLY A 376 7.60 -21.77 12.14
N VAL A 377 7.36 -20.49 12.25
CA VAL A 377 6.91 -19.81 13.48
C VAL A 377 5.61 -19.09 13.21
N VAL A 378 4.66 -19.21 14.12
CA VAL A 378 3.39 -18.50 14.05
C VAL A 378 3.63 -17.02 14.37
N ILE A 379 3.33 -16.13 13.40
CA ILE A 379 3.52 -14.68 13.57
C ILE A 379 2.22 -13.95 13.87
N ASP A 380 1.08 -14.44 13.36
CA ASP A 380 -0.22 -13.84 13.59
C ASP A 380 -1.33 -14.89 13.52
N LYS A 381 -2.45 -14.63 14.18
CA LYS A 381 -3.67 -15.42 14.10
C LYS A 381 -4.89 -14.52 14.07
N LYS A 382 -5.92 -14.93 13.34
CA LYS A 382 -7.19 -14.21 13.25
C LYS A 382 -8.34 -15.18 13.37
N LEU A 383 -9.32 -14.83 14.19
CA LEU A 383 -10.57 -15.55 14.30
C LEU A 383 -11.70 -14.62 13.85
N PHE A 384 -12.35 -15.01 12.78
CA PHE A 384 -13.54 -14.35 12.27
C PHE A 384 -14.77 -15.12 12.73
N SER A 385 -15.76 -14.44 13.25
CA SER A 385 -16.99 -15.07 13.65
C SER A 385 -18.21 -14.25 13.23
N ARG A 386 -19.21 -14.95 12.72
CA ARG A 386 -20.52 -14.35 12.46
C ARG A 386 -21.25 -14.18 13.78
N VAL A 387 -21.82 -13.00 13.99
CA VAL A 387 -22.60 -12.76 15.20
C VAL A 387 -23.90 -13.59 15.16
N ILE A 388 -23.99 -14.61 16.00
CA ILE A 388 -25.23 -15.36 16.22
C ILE A 388 -26.08 -14.57 17.21
N LYS A 389 -27.13 -13.90 16.69
CA LYS A 389 -27.99 -13.03 17.51
C LYS A 389 -28.98 -13.82 18.36
N ASN A 390 -28.61 -14.13 19.58
CA ASN A 390 -29.52 -14.61 20.63
C ASN A 390 -30.32 -13.43 21.23
N ARG A 391 -31.39 -13.73 21.94
CA ARG A 391 -32.29 -12.71 22.55
C ARG A 391 -31.54 -11.81 23.55
N SER A 392 -30.55 -12.35 24.27
CA SER A 392 -29.70 -11.62 25.21
C SER A 392 -28.68 -10.73 24.50
N SER A 393 -28.06 -11.20 23.42
CA SER A 393 -27.10 -10.40 22.63
C SER A 393 -27.80 -9.23 21.93
N LYS A 394 -29.01 -9.43 21.40
CA LYS A 394 -29.80 -8.34 20.80
C LYS A 394 -30.16 -7.24 21.82
N LEU A 395 -30.35 -7.60 23.09
CA LEU A 395 -30.57 -6.61 24.15
C LEU A 395 -29.29 -5.85 24.52
N ALA A 396 -28.16 -6.56 24.56
CA ALA A 396 -26.83 -5.94 24.79
C ALA A 396 -26.43 -4.99 23.63
N ASP A 397 -26.63 -5.41 22.38
CA ASP A 397 -26.39 -4.57 21.19
C ASP A 397 -27.27 -3.31 21.21
N LYS A 398 -28.55 -3.46 21.59
CA LYS A 398 -29.49 -2.35 21.68
C LYS A 398 -29.11 -1.34 22.76
N ALA A 399 -28.37 -1.76 23.79
CA ALA A 399 -27.82 -0.88 24.83
C ALA A 399 -26.46 -0.26 24.46
N LEU A 400 -25.65 -0.92 23.59
CA LEU A 400 -24.34 -0.47 23.18
C LEU A 400 -24.38 0.54 22.02
N LEU A 401 -25.28 0.34 21.04
CA LEU A 401 -25.39 1.22 19.88
C LEU A 401 -25.64 2.69 20.24
N PRO A 402 -26.56 3.05 21.15
CA PRO A 402 -26.76 4.43 21.56
C PRO A 402 -25.52 5.05 22.20
N LYS A 403 -24.79 4.30 23.02
CA LYS A 403 -23.54 4.81 23.64
C LYS A 403 -22.48 5.18 22.62
N ILE A 404 -22.36 4.40 21.55
CA ILE A 404 -21.41 4.69 20.47
C ILE A 404 -21.89 5.92 19.67
N ASP A 405 -23.20 6.09 19.50
CA ASP A 405 -23.75 7.29 18.88
C ASP A 405 -23.52 8.53 19.75
N ASP A 406 -23.77 8.44 21.04
CA ASP A 406 -23.51 9.52 22.00
C ASP A 406 -22.02 9.91 22.04
N GLU A 407 -21.10 8.94 22.02
CA GLU A 407 -19.66 9.19 21.94
C GLU A 407 -19.27 9.91 20.64
N PHE A 408 -19.84 9.52 19.52
CA PHE A 408 -19.61 10.16 18.23
C PHE A 408 -20.14 11.58 18.21
N GLU A 409 -21.41 11.77 18.64
CA GLU A 409 -22.04 13.11 18.70
C GLU A 409 -21.25 14.06 19.61
N SER A 410 -20.77 13.56 20.76
CA SER A 410 -19.90 14.35 21.64
C SER A 410 -18.59 14.76 20.96
N LYS A 411 -17.90 13.86 20.30
CA LYS A 411 -16.65 14.16 19.58
C LYS A 411 -16.89 15.15 18.43
N VAL A 412 -17.97 15.00 17.68
CA VAL A 412 -18.34 15.91 16.59
C VAL A 412 -18.71 17.29 17.13
N ALA A 413 -19.47 17.35 18.23
CA ALA A 413 -19.80 18.63 18.87
C ALA A 413 -18.55 19.37 19.37
N ASP A 414 -17.59 18.67 19.97
CA ASP A 414 -16.32 19.26 20.39
C ASP A 414 -15.51 19.76 19.21
N LEU A 415 -15.42 18.99 18.11
CA LEU A 415 -14.76 19.45 16.87
C LEU A 415 -15.44 20.69 16.28
N LYS A 416 -16.76 20.69 16.23
CA LYS A 416 -17.54 21.83 15.72
C LYS A 416 -17.34 23.07 16.59
N ARG A 417 -17.32 22.89 17.92
CA ARG A 417 -17.03 23.99 18.86
C ARG A 417 -15.65 24.60 18.65
N ILE A 418 -14.63 23.76 18.42
CA ILE A 418 -13.27 24.25 18.10
C ILE A 418 -13.27 24.99 16.77
N LEU A 419 -13.93 24.45 15.72
CA LEU A 419 -14.07 25.08 14.41
C LEU A 419 -14.71 26.46 14.54
N VAL A 420 -15.86 26.57 15.20
CA VAL A 420 -16.60 27.83 15.38
C VAL A 420 -15.74 28.88 16.09
N LYS A 421 -15.02 28.48 17.16
CA LYS A 421 -14.10 29.40 17.85
C LYS A 421 -13.02 29.92 16.92
N LYS A 422 -12.38 29.06 16.14
CA LYS A 422 -11.34 29.44 15.19
C LYS A 422 -11.89 30.32 14.05
N LEU A 423 -13.08 29.98 13.53
CA LEU A 423 -13.75 30.80 12.52
C LEU A 423 -14.10 32.20 13.05
N MET A 424 -14.59 32.29 14.28
CA MET A 424 -14.86 33.59 14.91
C MET A 424 -13.63 34.49 15.01
N ILE A 425 -12.47 33.92 15.35
CA ILE A 425 -11.19 34.67 15.39
C ILE A 425 -10.81 35.14 13.99
N LEU A 426 -10.94 34.33 12.95
CA LEU A 426 -10.61 34.70 11.56
C LEU A 426 -11.55 35.74 10.96
N THR A 427 -12.81 35.77 11.40
CA THR A 427 -13.85 36.67 10.89
C THR A 427 -14.11 37.89 11.77
N GLU A 428 -13.37 38.00 12.88
CA GLU A 428 -13.52 39.16 13.80
C GLU A 428 -13.29 40.50 13.08
N GLY A 429 -14.24 41.39 13.19
CA GLY A 429 -14.18 42.68 12.53
C GLY A 429 -14.41 42.71 11.01
N LYS A 430 -14.63 41.54 10.38
CA LYS A 430 -14.86 41.41 8.94
C LYS A 430 -16.34 41.27 8.61
N VAL A 431 -16.70 41.67 7.38
CA VAL A 431 -18.07 41.64 6.88
C VAL A 431 -18.20 40.53 5.83
N SER A 432 -19.30 39.80 5.87
CA SER A 432 -19.57 38.69 4.93
C SER A 432 -19.70 39.20 3.49
N GLN A 433 -19.07 38.49 2.54
CA GLN A 433 -19.30 38.68 1.10
C GLN A 433 -20.42 37.77 0.55
N GLY A 434 -21.11 37.04 1.44
CA GLY A 434 -22.17 36.10 1.13
C GLY A 434 -21.62 34.66 1.13
N VAL A 435 -22.07 33.84 2.09
CA VAL A 435 -21.76 32.40 2.12
C VAL A 435 -22.89 31.64 1.48
N LYS A 436 -22.59 30.84 0.47
CA LYS A 436 -23.56 30.07 -0.32
C LYS A 436 -23.35 28.56 -0.11
N ASP A 437 -24.43 27.82 -0.21
CA ASP A 437 -24.36 26.36 -0.34
C ASP A 437 -24.06 25.93 -1.78
N TYR A 438 -23.87 24.64 -2.03
CA TYR A 438 -23.65 24.11 -3.38
C TYR A 438 -24.88 24.27 -4.30
N LEU A 439 -26.07 24.53 -3.75
CA LEU A 439 -27.30 24.81 -4.49
C LEU A 439 -27.45 26.30 -4.84
N GLY A 440 -26.53 27.15 -4.35
CA GLY A 440 -26.52 28.59 -4.62
C GLY A 440 -27.38 29.45 -3.66
N ALA A 441 -27.99 28.85 -2.63
CA ALA A 441 -28.72 29.57 -1.61
C ALA A 441 -27.76 30.31 -0.67
N GLU A 442 -28.04 31.58 -0.38
CA GLU A 442 -27.28 32.36 0.60
C GLU A 442 -27.64 31.92 2.02
N VAL A 443 -26.67 31.31 2.72
CA VAL A 443 -26.82 30.89 4.11
C VAL A 443 -26.41 32.00 5.08
N ILE A 444 -25.40 32.78 4.75
CA ILE A 444 -25.05 34.03 5.45
C ILE A 444 -25.12 35.16 4.44
N ALA A 445 -25.96 36.16 4.72
CA ALA A 445 -26.22 37.26 3.80
C ALA A 445 -24.97 38.15 3.60
N LYS A 446 -24.83 38.68 2.40
CA LYS A 446 -23.78 39.64 2.07
C LYS A 446 -23.97 40.91 2.90
N GLY A 447 -22.88 41.39 3.50
CA GLY A 447 -22.90 42.61 4.32
C GLY A 447 -23.24 42.40 5.80
N SER A 448 -23.59 41.18 6.22
CA SER A 448 -23.82 40.83 7.63
C SER A 448 -22.49 40.65 8.37
N LYS A 449 -22.51 40.86 9.69
CA LYS A 449 -21.40 40.46 10.58
C LYS A 449 -21.55 39.00 10.92
N PHE A 450 -20.45 38.31 10.99
CA PHE A 450 -20.43 36.89 11.41
C PHE A 450 -20.77 36.79 12.90
N SER A 451 -21.62 35.82 13.25
CA SER A 451 -21.95 35.48 14.63
C SER A 451 -21.71 33.97 14.88
N ALA A 452 -21.47 33.60 16.14
CA ALA A 452 -21.30 32.22 16.51
C ALA A 452 -22.54 31.36 16.18
N SER A 453 -23.75 31.93 16.33
CA SER A 453 -25.01 31.29 16.01
C SER A 453 -25.15 30.96 14.51
N ASP A 454 -24.60 31.81 13.64
CA ASP A 454 -24.61 31.55 12.21
C ASP A 454 -23.75 30.32 11.89
N PHE A 455 -22.56 30.24 12.46
CA PHE A 455 -21.67 29.10 12.27
C PHE A 455 -22.19 27.80 12.91
N ASP A 456 -22.84 27.88 14.06
CA ASP A 456 -23.45 26.71 14.71
C ASP A 456 -24.59 26.10 13.89
N SER A 457 -25.31 26.93 13.12
CA SER A 457 -26.39 26.47 12.24
C SER A 457 -25.90 25.90 10.90
N LEU A 458 -24.63 26.14 10.52
CA LEU A 458 -24.10 25.73 9.23
C LEU A 458 -23.78 24.22 9.15
N ASP A 459 -24.12 23.64 8.00
CA ASP A 459 -23.58 22.34 7.58
C ASP A 459 -22.36 22.57 6.70
N PHE A 460 -21.18 22.43 7.31
CA PHE A 460 -19.90 22.65 6.65
C PHE A 460 -19.60 21.67 5.51
N THR A 461 -20.35 20.57 5.39
CA THR A 461 -20.17 19.60 4.31
C THR A 461 -20.86 20.02 3.01
N SER A 462 -21.79 20.94 3.08
CA SER A 462 -22.64 21.39 1.96
C SER A 462 -22.36 22.82 1.47
N ILE A 463 -21.34 23.51 2.03
CA ILE A 463 -21.07 24.91 1.79
C ILE A 463 -19.97 25.12 0.76
N GLN A 464 -20.13 26.14 -0.12
CA GLN A 464 -19.08 26.59 -1.01
C GLN A 464 -18.00 27.34 -0.23
N LEU A 465 -16.75 26.90 -0.40
CA LEU A 465 -15.57 27.53 0.22
C LEU A 465 -15.01 28.67 -0.65
N SER A 466 -15.89 29.42 -1.28
CA SER A 466 -15.55 30.65 -2.00
C SER A 466 -15.37 31.83 -1.02
N ASN A 467 -14.90 32.95 -1.51
CA ASN A 467 -14.55 34.13 -0.72
C ASN A 467 -15.65 34.58 0.27
N TRP A 468 -15.45 34.23 1.54
CA TRP A 468 -16.36 34.59 2.63
C TRP A 468 -16.15 36.01 3.12
N THR A 469 -14.90 36.52 3.01
CA THR A 469 -14.49 37.84 3.45
C THR A 469 -13.79 38.59 2.30
N SER A 470 -13.52 39.87 2.49
CA SER A 470 -12.73 40.68 1.55
C SER A 470 -11.22 40.44 1.63
N ASP A 471 -10.76 39.71 2.65
CA ASP A 471 -9.36 39.42 2.92
C ASP A 471 -8.99 38.05 2.35
N GLU A 472 -8.09 38.04 1.37
CA GLU A 472 -7.69 36.83 0.64
C GLU A 472 -6.94 35.83 1.52
N HIS A 473 -6.08 36.30 2.43
CA HIS A 473 -5.36 35.46 3.38
C HIS A 473 -6.33 34.76 4.35
N ALA A 474 -7.28 35.50 4.91
CA ALA A 474 -8.31 34.94 5.78
C ALA A 474 -9.19 33.92 5.04
N ASN A 475 -9.53 34.16 3.77
CA ASN A 475 -10.28 33.20 2.96
C ASN A 475 -9.49 31.90 2.71
N GLY A 476 -8.17 32.00 2.51
CA GLY A 476 -7.28 30.82 2.43
C GLY A 476 -7.32 30.00 3.72
N MET A 477 -7.11 30.64 4.88
CA MET A 477 -7.17 29.97 6.18
C MET A 477 -8.55 29.38 6.49
N ILE A 478 -9.64 30.07 6.15
CA ILE A 478 -11.01 29.55 6.33
C ILE A 478 -11.22 28.30 5.50
N ARG A 479 -10.75 28.30 4.25
CA ARG A 479 -10.84 27.15 3.35
C ARG A 479 -10.11 25.94 3.94
N ASP A 480 -8.87 26.12 4.33
CA ASP A 480 -8.02 25.06 4.88
C ASP A 480 -8.58 24.54 6.21
N LEU A 481 -9.05 25.41 7.07
CA LEU A 481 -9.68 25.05 8.33
C LEU A 481 -10.94 24.20 8.13
N VAL A 482 -11.84 24.62 7.22
CA VAL A 482 -13.07 23.85 6.93
C VAL A 482 -12.75 22.52 6.23
N MET A 483 -11.78 22.51 5.32
CA MET A 483 -11.33 21.26 4.67
C MET A 483 -10.75 20.26 5.67
N ASN A 484 -9.92 20.72 6.61
CA ASN A 484 -9.38 19.88 7.68
C ASN A 484 -10.48 19.36 8.61
N PHE A 485 -11.48 20.19 8.92
CA PHE A 485 -12.65 19.75 9.69
C PHE A 485 -13.43 18.66 8.94
N ILE A 486 -13.71 18.85 7.65
CA ILE A 486 -14.43 17.86 6.82
C ILE A 486 -13.66 16.53 6.77
N LYS A 487 -12.34 16.60 6.61
CA LYS A 487 -11.46 15.42 6.64
C LYS A 487 -11.62 14.67 7.96
N LYS A 488 -11.52 15.40 9.09
CA LYS A 488 -11.62 14.79 10.43
C LYS A 488 -13.01 14.25 10.74
N TYR A 489 -14.05 14.95 10.30
CA TYR A 489 -15.44 14.48 10.40
C TYR A 489 -15.64 13.16 9.64
N LYS A 490 -15.13 13.06 8.39
CA LYS A 490 -15.21 11.83 7.60
C LYS A 490 -14.44 10.66 8.23
N GLU A 491 -13.31 10.92 8.88
CA GLU A 491 -12.57 9.90 9.63
C GLU A 491 -13.39 9.35 10.80
N LEU A 492 -14.02 10.23 11.59
CA LEU A 492 -14.89 9.84 12.71
C LEU A 492 -16.15 9.10 12.25
N ASP A 493 -16.78 9.55 11.15
CA ASP A 493 -17.95 8.88 10.56
C ASP A 493 -17.60 7.47 10.07
N ALA A 494 -16.44 7.32 9.43
CA ALA A 494 -15.95 6.00 9.01
C ALA A 494 -15.66 5.08 10.22
N GLU A 495 -15.11 5.63 11.32
CA GLU A 495 -14.92 4.88 12.56
C GLU A 495 -16.24 4.44 13.18
N LEU A 496 -17.22 5.34 13.24
CA LEU A 496 -18.58 5.04 13.70
C LEU A 496 -19.22 3.89 12.89
N LYS A 497 -19.17 4.02 11.57
CA LYS A 497 -19.72 2.99 10.66
C LYS A 497 -19.05 1.64 10.86
N ARG A 498 -17.74 1.59 11.04
CA ARG A 498 -17.00 0.36 11.34
C ARG A 498 -17.41 -0.25 12.67
N LYS A 499 -17.51 0.55 13.74
CA LYS A 499 -17.93 0.08 15.06
C LYS A 499 -19.38 -0.46 15.05
N LYS A 500 -20.28 0.25 14.41
CA LYS A 500 -21.68 -0.20 14.24
C LYS A 500 -21.77 -1.49 13.44
N PHE A 501 -21.02 -1.59 12.34
CA PHE A 501 -20.97 -2.77 11.49
C PHE A 501 -20.46 -3.99 12.26
N ALA A 502 -19.36 -3.83 13.01
CA ALA A 502 -18.79 -4.90 13.83
C ALA A 502 -19.79 -5.47 14.86
N ILE A 503 -20.61 -4.60 15.46
CA ILE A 503 -21.63 -5.02 16.43
C ILE A 503 -22.87 -5.63 15.76
N THR A 504 -23.31 -5.06 14.64
CA THR A 504 -24.57 -5.47 14.02
C THR A 504 -24.46 -6.72 13.17
N ILE A 505 -23.41 -6.86 12.42
CA ILE A 505 -23.21 -7.93 11.42
C ILE A 505 -22.09 -8.87 11.85
N GLY A 506 -21.08 -8.37 12.58
CA GLY A 506 -19.84 -9.09 12.84
C GLY A 506 -18.97 -9.17 11.59
N ASP A 507 -18.22 -10.23 11.46
CA ASP A 507 -17.38 -10.44 10.29
C ASP A 507 -18.22 -10.94 9.09
N GLU A 508 -17.92 -10.43 7.91
CA GLU A 508 -18.50 -10.93 6.65
C GLU A 508 -17.89 -12.29 6.31
N LEU A 509 -18.67 -13.33 6.45
CA LEU A 509 -18.29 -14.68 6.09
C LEU A 509 -19.18 -15.22 4.97
N PRO A 510 -18.65 -16.11 4.10
CA PRO A 510 -19.46 -16.78 3.08
C PRO A 510 -20.67 -17.50 3.65
N ALA A 511 -21.69 -17.75 2.84
CA ALA A 511 -22.90 -18.44 3.26
C ALA A 511 -22.58 -19.84 3.82
N GLY A 512 -23.19 -20.18 4.97
CA GLY A 512 -23.01 -21.47 5.64
C GLY A 512 -21.77 -21.59 6.54
N ILE A 513 -20.89 -20.57 6.56
CA ILE A 513 -19.73 -20.52 7.47
C ILE A 513 -20.11 -19.69 8.70
N ILE A 514 -19.85 -20.24 9.89
CA ILE A 514 -20.12 -19.60 11.18
C ILE A 514 -18.87 -18.91 11.71
N GLN A 515 -17.73 -19.61 11.63
CA GLN A 515 -16.44 -19.10 12.06
C GLN A 515 -15.37 -19.48 11.04
N MET A 516 -14.33 -18.68 10.96
CA MET A 516 -13.13 -18.96 10.16
C MET A 516 -11.90 -18.58 10.98
N ALA A 517 -11.05 -19.56 11.24
CA ALA A 517 -9.76 -19.31 11.87
C ALA A 517 -8.66 -19.25 10.79
N LYS A 518 -7.79 -18.26 10.90
CA LYS A 518 -6.61 -18.08 10.04
C LYS A 518 -5.36 -18.01 10.88
N VAL A 519 -4.33 -18.74 10.47
CA VAL A 519 -3.02 -18.75 11.10
C VAL A 519 -1.97 -18.39 10.06
N TYR A 520 -1.07 -17.49 10.42
CA TYR A 520 0.01 -17.03 9.55
C TYR A 520 1.34 -17.57 10.08
N ILE A 521 2.03 -18.34 9.25
CA ILE A 521 3.28 -19.02 9.60
C ILE A 521 4.41 -18.47 8.74
N ALA A 522 5.43 -17.94 9.40
CA ALA A 522 6.63 -17.45 8.75
C ALA A 522 7.64 -18.59 8.56
N LYS A 523 8.15 -18.69 7.35
CA LYS A 523 9.23 -19.61 6.95
C LYS A 523 10.43 -18.82 6.47
N LYS A 524 11.60 -19.21 6.88
CA LYS A 524 12.87 -18.73 6.33
C LYS A 524 13.25 -19.61 5.14
N ARG A 525 13.53 -19.02 4.00
CA ARG A 525 13.95 -19.71 2.75
C ARG A 525 15.26 -19.15 2.24
#